data_3037884c157b5fb3c42d04fb6e5d7aab
#
_entry.id   3037884c157b5fb3c42d04fb6e5d7aab
#
_cell.length_a   1.000
_cell.length_b   1.000
_cell.length_c   1.000
_cell.angle_alpha   90.00
_cell.angle_beta   90.00
_cell.angle_gamma   90.00
#
_symmetry.space_group_name_H-M   'P 1'
#
loop_
_entity.id
_entity.type
_entity.pdbx_description
1 polymer ?
#
loop_
_entity_poly.entity_id
_entity_poly.type
_entity_poly.pdbx_seq_one_letter_code
_entity_poly.pdbx_strand_id
1 'polypeptide(L)'
;ESNPDDKHDFLYGFLKVNSLFENIEDDFYDPILNLKNNTKKSNQEIIQKLFSQKYWPVLHYGETEKIAILNLARQSDLDVKEIEILNSRFIDLHLIVRGSWILPIRNYSLKTVANWIGFKWEQENVSGSKALYWWIQYKSTLNDIFLKKIIKYNRDDCLATLQIAKWLIKKHEKSN
;
A
#
# COMPACT_ATOMS: atom_id res chain seq x y z
N GLU A 1 -4.84 -3.55 3.88
CA GLU A 1 -5.75 -3.33 5.01
C GLU A 1 -5.75 -4.53 5.93
N SER A 2 -5.73 -4.29 7.23
CA SER A 2 -5.63 -5.34 8.25
C SER A 2 -6.69 -5.20 9.34
N ASN A 3 -7.02 -6.33 9.96
CA ASN A 3 -7.77 -6.38 11.20
C ASN A 3 -6.80 -6.66 12.36
N PRO A 4 -6.57 -5.71 13.26
CA PRO A 4 -5.61 -5.87 14.34
C PRO A 4 -6.05 -6.91 15.39
N ASP A 5 -7.36 -7.18 15.54
CA ASP A 5 -7.89 -8.08 16.56
C ASP A 5 -7.52 -9.54 16.26
N ASP A 6 -7.58 -9.96 15.00
CA ASP A 6 -7.23 -11.32 14.55
C ASP A 6 -5.91 -11.36 13.74
N LYS A 7 -5.20 -10.24 13.64
CA LYS A 7 -3.95 -10.06 12.86
C LYS A 7 -4.10 -10.52 11.41
N HIS A 8 -5.27 -10.29 10.84
CA HIS A 8 -5.60 -10.70 9.50
C HIS A 8 -5.45 -9.55 8.51
N ASP A 9 -4.52 -9.68 7.61
CA ASP A 9 -4.40 -8.79 6.45
C ASP A 9 -5.40 -9.25 5.37
N PHE A 10 -6.50 -8.54 5.24
CA PHE A 10 -7.61 -8.95 4.37
C PHE A 10 -7.57 -8.35 2.97
N LEU A 11 -6.76 -7.30 2.74
CA LEU A 11 -6.60 -6.67 1.42
C LEU A 11 -5.17 -6.17 1.23
N TYR A 12 -4.55 -6.59 0.13
CA TYR A 12 -3.30 -6.05 -0.39
C TYR A 12 -3.58 -5.30 -1.68
N GLY A 13 -3.28 -4.01 -1.73
CA GLY A 13 -3.40 -3.19 -2.93
C GLY A 13 -2.06 -2.97 -3.60
N PHE A 14 -2.01 -3.17 -4.90
CA PHE A 14 -0.84 -2.89 -5.72
C PHE A 14 -1.19 -1.90 -6.81
N LEU A 15 -0.36 -0.88 -6.97
CA LEU A 15 -0.44 0.07 -8.07
C LEU A 15 0.83 -0.03 -8.90
N LYS A 16 0.70 -0.54 -10.12
CA LYS A 16 1.80 -0.64 -11.06
C LYS A 16 1.91 0.66 -11.85
N VAL A 17 3.10 1.25 -11.89
CA VAL A 17 3.37 2.48 -12.64
C VAL A 17 4.57 2.29 -13.55
N ASN A 18 4.66 3.08 -14.63
CA ASN A 18 5.86 3.12 -15.46
C ASN A 18 7.01 3.86 -14.77
N SER A 19 8.21 3.80 -15.35
CA SER A 19 9.42 4.41 -14.79
C SER A 19 9.37 5.95 -14.67
N LEU A 20 8.47 6.60 -15.40
CA LEU A 20 8.34 8.07 -15.41
C LEU A 20 7.20 8.55 -14.51
N PHE A 21 6.47 7.65 -13.86
CA PHE A 21 5.25 7.95 -13.11
C PHE A 21 4.19 8.71 -13.95
N GLU A 22 4.30 8.67 -15.28
CA GLU A 22 3.38 9.30 -16.21
C GLU A 22 2.22 8.35 -16.51
N ASN A 23 1.04 8.93 -16.69
CA ASN A 23 -0.17 8.26 -17.19
C ASN A 23 -0.51 6.95 -16.46
N ILE A 24 -1.02 7.11 -15.24
CA ILE A 24 -1.69 6.02 -14.55
C ILE A 24 -3.08 5.90 -15.17
N GLU A 25 -3.24 4.93 -16.04
CA GLU A 25 -4.55 4.43 -16.38
C GLU A 25 -5.12 3.69 -15.18
N ASP A 26 -6.42 3.77 -14.97
CA ASP A 26 -7.12 3.14 -13.84
C ASP A 26 -6.91 1.61 -13.77
N ASP A 27 -6.49 0.99 -14.85
CA ASP A 27 -6.27 -0.45 -15.01
C ASP A 27 -5.01 -1.00 -14.29
N PHE A 28 -4.18 -0.15 -13.69
CA PHE A 28 -2.95 -0.58 -13.00
C PHE A 28 -3.13 -0.86 -11.50
N TYR A 29 -4.29 -0.58 -10.93
CA TYR A 29 -4.58 -0.94 -9.55
C TYR A 29 -5.11 -2.37 -9.48
N ASP A 30 -4.45 -3.17 -8.67
CA ASP A 30 -4.74 -4.59 -8.55
C ASP A 30 -4.88 -4.98 -7.06
N PRO A 31 -6.14 -5.11 -6.58
CA PRO A 31 -6.42 -5.56 -5.23
C PRO A 31 -6.36 -7.08 -5.13
N ILE A 32 -5.61 -7.60 -4.17
CA ILE A 32 -5.64 -9.01 -3.80
C ILE A 32 -6.39 -9.15 -2.47
N LEU A 33 -7.55 -9.81 -2.52
CA LEU A 33 -8.38 -10.06 -1.35
C LEU A 33 -7.98 -11.38 -0.68
N ASN A 34 -7.68 -11.30 0.60
CA ASN A 34 -7.44 -12.45 1.45
C ASN A 34 -8.67 -12.70 2.34
N LEU A 35 -9.71 -13.28 1.77
CA LEU A 35 -11.01 -13.49 2.44
C LEU A 35 -10.98 -14.59 3.50
N LYS A 36 -10.03 -15.52 3.40
CA LYS A 36 -9.84 -16.62 4.34
C LYS A 36 -8.45 -16.50 4.92
N ASN A 37 -8.34 -16.42 6.25
CA ASN A 37 -7.07 -16.31 6.96
C ASN A 37 -5.98 -17.18 6.32
N ASN A 38 -4.97 -16.52 5.75
CA ASN A 38 -3.72 -17.11 5.25
C ASN A 38 -3.89 -18.42 4.48
N THR A 39 -4.72 -18.43 3.42
CA THR A 39 -4.67 -19.56 2.52
C THR A 39 -3.32 -19.51 1.79
N LYS A 40 -2.59 -20.61 1.78
CA LYS A 40 -1.31 -20.75 1.05
C LYS A 40 -1.40 -20.19 -0.38
N LYS A 41 -2.56 -20.29 -1.02
CA LYS A 41 -2.82 -19.80 -2.37
C LYS A 41 -2.80 -18.25 -2.46
N SER A 42 -3.48 -17.53 -1.58
CA SER A 42 -3.46 -16.05 -1.61
C SER A 42 -2.09 -15.49 -1.25
N ASN A 43 -1.38 -16.13 -0.34
CA ASN A 43 -0.01 -15.75 -0.01
C ASN A 43 0.94 -15.94 -1.20
N GLN A 44 0.82 -17.07 -1.92
CA GLN A 44 1.58 -17.32 -3.14
C GLN A 44 1.27 -16.31 -4.24
N GLU A 45 0.01 -15.93 -4.43
CA GLU A 45 -0.40 -14.94 -5.43
C GLU A 45 0.25 -13.57 -5.16
N ILE A 46 0.23 -13.09 -3.90
CA ILE A 46 0.88 -11.83 -3.50
C ILE A 46 2.38 -11.88 -3.79
N ILE A 47 3.04 -12.94 -3.37
CA ILE A 47 4.47 -13.13 -3.56
C ILE A 47 4.83 -13.23 -5.04
N GLN A 48 4.11 -14.03 -5.82
CA GLN A 48 4.32 -14.17 -7.27
C GLN A 48 4.18 -12.83 -7.99
N LYS A 49 3.20 -12.01 -7.61
CA LYS A 49 3.03 -10.67 -8.17
C LYS A 49 4.25 -9.79 -7.95
N LEU A 50 4.82 -9.79 -6.75
CA LEU A 50 6.02 -9.03 -6.44
C LEU A 50 7.26 -9.59 -7.16
N PHE A 51 7.37 -10.89 -7.30
CA PHE A 51 8.49 -11.53 -8.00
C PHE A 51 8.39 -11.46 -9.53
N SER A 52 7.19 -11.34 -10.12
CA SER A 52 7.03 -11.12 -11.56
C SER A 52 7.73 -9.84 -12.04
N GLN A 53 7.98 -8.90 -11.13
CA GLN A 53 8.68 -7.63 -11.36
C GLN A 53 9.97 -7.56 -10.51
N LYS A 54 10.81 -8.57 -10.62
CA LYS A 54 11.96 -8.85 -9.74
C LYS A 54 12.88 -7.65 -9.44
N TYR A 55 13.02 -6.73 -10.38
CA TYR A 55 13.96 -5.59 -10.26
C TYR A 55 13.27 -4.26 -9.98
N TRP A 56 11.96 -4.22 -9.90
CA TRP A 56 11.26 -2.97 -9.68
C TRP A 56 11.25 -2.60 -8.20
N PRO A 57 11.46 -1.32 -7.86
CA PRO A 57 11.29 -0.85 -6.49
C PRO A 57 9.83 -1.00 -6.05
N VAL A 58 9.65 -1.24 -4.75
CA VAL A 58 8.34 -1.31 -4.10
C VAL A 58 8.21 -0.10 -3.19
N LEU A 59 7.49 0.92 -3.66
CA LEU A 59 7.25 2.12 -2.87
C LEU A 59 6.14 1.86 -1.86
N HIS A 60 6.36 2.26 -0.62
CA HIS A 60 5.38 2.16 0.46
C HIS A 60 5.47 3.35 1.40
N TYR A 61 4.51 3.49 2.31
CA TYR A 61 4.46 4.61 3.25
C TYR A 61 4.34 4.13 4.69
N GLY A 62 5.48 4.03 5.39
CA GLY A 62 5.61 3.45 6.73
C GLY A 62 5.91 1.94 6.69
N GLU A 63 6.10 1.33 7.84
CA GLU A 63 6.65 -0.03 7.93
C GLU A 63 5.63 -1.15 7.76
N THR A 64 4.34 -0.86 7.89
CA THR A 64 3.27 -1.87 7.99
C THR A 64 3.24 -2.79 6.78
N GLU A 65 3.23 -2.24 5.57
CA GLU A 65 3.15 -2.98 4.32
C GLU A 65 4.39 -3.87 4.12
N LYS A 66 5.57 -3.30 4.38
CA LYS A 66 6.84 -4.04 4.28
C LYS A 66 6.87 -5.22 5.23
N ILE A 67 6.51 -5.00 6.49
CA ILE A 67 6.48 -6.06 7.52
C ILE A 67 5.49 -7.15 7.13
N ALA A 68 4.28 -6.79 6.70
CA ALA A 68 3.26 -7.74 6.29
C ALA A 68 3.76 -8.63 5.12
N ILE A 69 4.31 -8.04 4.08
CA ILE A 69 4.82 -8.77 2.91
C ILE A 69 6.03 -9.64 3.25
N LEU A 70 6.98 -9.15 4.04
CA LEU A 70 8.13 -9.96 4.46
C LEU A 70 7.73 -11.13 5.37
N ASN A 71 6.69 -10.97 6.17
CA ASN A 71 6.13 -12.08 6.95
C ASN A 71 5.48 -13.14 6.05
N LEU A 72 4.74 -12.74 5.00
CA LEU A 72 4.23 -13.65 3.98
C LEU A 72 5.37 -14.38 3.25
N ALA A 73 6.42 -13.65 2.87
CA ALA A 73 7.58 -14.22 2.19
C ALA A 73 8.29 -15.29 3.04
N ARG A 74 8.44 -15.04 4.35
CA ARG A 74 9.00 -16.04 5.29
C ARG A 74 8.13 -17.28 5.50
N GLN A 75 6.83 -17.16 5.27
CA GLN A 75 5.86 -18.26 5.34
C GLN A 75 5.69 -18.99 4.00
N SER A 76 6.31 -18.50 2.95
CA SER A 76 6.33 -19.12 1.62
C SER A 76 7.55 -20.02 1.44
N ASP A 77 7.63 -20.69 0.29
CA ASP A 77 8.74 -21.56 -0.06
C ASP A 77 9.98 -20.78 -0.60
N LEU A 78 10.10 -19.47 -0.30
CA LEU A 78 11.24 -18.64 -0.72
C LEU A 78 12.49 -18.93 0.12
N ASP A 79 13.64 -18.92 -0.52
CA ASP A 79 14.91 -19.01 0.18
C ASP A 79 15.32 -17.66 0.81
N VAL A 80 16.36 -17.69 1.64
CA VAL A 80 16.86 -16.50 2.35
C VAL A 80 17.31 -15.41 1.37
N LYS A 81 17.97 -15.79 0.27
CA LYS A 81 18.46 -14.82 -0.73
C LYS A 81 17.32 -14.13 -1.47
N GLU A 82 16.28 -14.87 -1.79
CA GLU A 82 15.06 -14.31 -2.41
C GLU A 82 14.38 -13.31 -1.47
N ILE A 83 14.30 -13.63 -0.17
CA ILE A 83 13.74 -12.71 0.84
C ILE A 83 14.61 -11.45 0.97
N GLU A 84 15.93 -11.57 0.94
CA GLU A 84 16.84 -10.43 0.96
C GLU A 84 16.70 -9.55 -0.28
N ILE A 85 16.61 -10.15 -1.47
CA ILE A 85 16.34 -9.43 -2.73
C ILE A 85 15.01 -8.68 -2.62
N LEU A 86 13.94 -9.32 -2.15
CA LEU A 86 12.66 -8.68 -1.95
C LEU A 86 12.77 -7.51 -0.95
N ASN A 87 13.41 -7.73 0.18
CA ASN A 87 13.60 -6.70 1.22
C ASN A 87 14.37 -5.48 0.70
N SER A 88 15.39 -5.66 -0.14
CA SER A 88 16.20 -4.57 -0.70
C SER A 88 15.44 -3.67 -1.67
N ARG A 89 14.29 -4.10 -2.17
CA ARG A 89 13.46 -3.35 -3.13
C ARG A 89 12.50 -2.36 -2.47
N PHE A 90 12.25 -2.52 -1.18
CA PHE A 90 11.32 -1.64 -0.46
C PHE A 90 11.92 -0.26 -0.22
N ILE A 91 11.19 0.78 -0.62
CA ILE A 91 11.54 2.18 -0.44
C ILE A 91 10.44 2.84 0.39
N ASP A 92 10.76 3.20 1.64
CA ASP A 92 9.82 3.86 2.54
C ASP A 92 9.80 5.37 2.31
N LEU A 93 8.74 5.86 1.68
CA LEU A 93 8.55 7.27 1.41
C LEU A 93 8.32 8.10 2.70
N HIS A 94 7.77 7.49 3.75
CA HIS A 94 7.61 8.18 5.04
C HIS A 94 8.97 8.55 5.65
N LEU A 95 9.93 7.63 5.62
CA LEU A 95 11.29 7.91 6.11
C LEU A 95 11.98 9.00 5.28
N ILE A 96 11.80 8.98 3.95
CA ILE A 96 12.35 10.01 3.05
C ILE A 96 11.76 11.38 3.37
N VAL A 97 10.43 11.49 3.43
CA VAL A 97 9.75 12.76 3.72
C VAL A 97 10.16 13.30 5.08
N ARG A 98 10.11 12.45 6.12
CA ARG A 98 10.42 12.85 7.50
C ARG A 98 11.90 13.21 7.68
N GLY A 99 12.80 12.54 6.99
CA GLY A 99 14.25 12.76 7.09
C GLY A 99 14.75 13.97 6.29
N SER A 100 14.04 14.34 5.21
CA SER A 100 14.50 15.37 4.28
C SER A 100 13.73 16.70 4.37
N TRP A 101 12.56 16.73 5.03
CA TRP A 101 11.65 17.87 4.97
C TRP A 101 11.04 18.22 6.33
N ILE A 102 11.08 19.49 6.71
CA ILE A 102 10.28 20.04 7.81
C ILE A 102 9.04 20.67 7.18
N LEU A 103 7.90 19.98 7.32
CA LEU A 103 6.63 20.42 6.76
C LEU A 103 5.77 21.11 7.83
N PRO A 104 4.97 22.13 7.47
CA PRO A 104 4.07 22.82 8.39
C PRO A 104 2.79 22.00 8.65
N ILE A 105 2.94 20.79 9.15
CA ILE A 105 1.88 19.81 9.39
C ILE A 105 1.99 19.21 10.79
N ARG A 106 0.87 18.69 11.33
CA ARG A 106 0.83 18.15 12.69
C ARG A 106 1.57 16.83 12.87
N ASN A 107 1.56 15.99 11.85
CA ASN A 107 2.23 14.69 11.84
C ASN A 107 2.52 14.28 10.38
N TYR A 108 3.33 13.24 10.23
CA TYR A 108 3.75 12.72 8.93
C TYR A 108 2.98 11.47 8.48
N SER A 109 1.71 11.31 8.90
CA SER A 109 0.89 10.22 8.37
C SER A 109 0.63 10.39 6.87
N LEU A 110 0.35 9.28 6.16
CA LEU A 110 0.04 9.30 4.74
C LEU A 110 -1.01 10.37 4.39
N LYS A 111 -2.12 10.39 5.14
CA LYS A 111 -3.20 11.36 4.94
C LYS A 111 -2.76 12.80 5.12
N THR A 112 -1.99 13.07 6.16
CA THR A 112 -1.58 14.44 6.47
C THR A 112 -0.64 14.98 5.40
N VAL A 113 0.36 14.18 4.98
CA VAL A 113 1.30 14.57 3.94
C VAL A 113 0.63 14.67 2.58
N ALA A 114 -0.17 13.67 2.19
CA ALA A 114 -0.85 13.67 0.91
C ALA A 114 -1.86 14.84 0.78
N ASN A 115 -2.65 15.12 1.82
CA ASN A 115 -3.53 16.30 1.84
C ASN A 115 -2.74 17.62 1.70
N TRP A 116 -1.60 17.74 2.38
CA TRP A 116 -0.77 18.94 2.31
C TRP A 116 -0.22 19.19 0.90
N ILE A 117 0.11 18.14 0.15
CA ILE A 117 0.53 18.25 -1.26
C ILE A 117 -0.63 18.34 -2.25
N GLY A 118 -1.89 18.38 -1.76
CA GLY A 118 -3.09 18.61 -2.56
C GLY A 118 -3.85 17.35 -3.01
N PHE A 119 -3.47 16.15 -2.56
CA PHE A 119 -4.22 14.93 -2.84
C PHE A 119 -5.52 14.89 -2.02
N LYS A 120 -6.59 14.40 -2.64
CA LYS A 120 -7.89 14.23 -1.98
C LYS A 120 -8.41 12.82 -2.22
N TRP A 121 -8.81 12.15 -1.15
CA TRP A 121 -9.53 10.88 -1.24
C TRP A 121 -10.90 11.08 -1.86
N GLU A 122 -11.33 10.17 -2.72
CA GLU A 122 -12.68 10.22 -3.30
C GLU A 122 -13.77 10.03 -2.25
N GLN A 123 -13.48 9.26 -1.19
CA GLN A 123 -14.42 9.04 -0.09
C GLN A 123 -14.06 9.99 1.06
N GLU A 124 -14.99 10.86 1.40
CA GLU A 124 -14.84 11.79 2.52
C GLU A 124 -14.88 11.07 3.87
N ASN A 125 -14.15 11.59 4.85
CA ASN A 125 -14.16 11.13 6.25
C ASN A 125 -13.85 9.63 6.42
N VAL A 126 -13.02 9.04 5.56
CA VAL A 126 -12.60 7.65 5.66
C VAL A 126 -11.28 7.54 6.41
N SER A 127 -11.13 6.48 7.19
CA SER A 127 -9.93 6.14 7.96
C SER A 127 -9.75 4.62 7.99
N GLY A 128 -8.60 4.13 8.42
CA GLY A 128 -8.39 2.70 8.63
C GLY A 128 -9.43 2.05 9.56
N SER A 129 -9.86 2.76 10.62
CA SER A 129 -10.97 2.31 11.48
C SER A 129 -12.30 2.18 10.73
N LYS A 130 -12.55 3.03 9.74
CA LYS A 130 -13.74 2.92 8.89
C LYS A 130 -13.63 1.73 7.94
N ALA A 131 -12.46 1.48 7.37
CA ALA A 131 -12.20 0.31 6.54
C ALA A 131 -12.40 -0.98 7.34
N LEU A 132 -11.89 -1.04 8.57
CA LEU A 132 -12.11 -2.14 9.50
C LEU A 132 -13.60 -2.35 9.80
N TYR A 133 -14.35 -1.28 10.08
CA TYR A 133 -15.79 -1.37 10.28
C TYR A 133 -16.49 -1.98 9.04
N TRP A 134 -16.16 -1.54 7.83
CA TRP A 134 -16.72 -2.12 6.61
C TRP A 134 -16.32 -3.58 6.42
N TRP A 135 -15.11 -3.97 6.81
CA TRP A 135 -14.69 -5.37 6.80
C TRP A 135 -15.54 -6.24 7.73
N ILE A 136 -15.80 -5.78 8.96
CA ILE A 136 -16.67 -6.47 9.91
C ILE A 136 -18.09 -6.59 9.35
N GLN A 137 -18.63 -5.51 8.76
CA GLN A 137 -19.94 -5.53 8.11
C GLN A 137 -19.99 -6.50 6.93
N TYR A 138 -18.94 -6.52 6.10
CA TYR A 138 -18.85 -7.49 5.01
C TYR A 138 -18.84 -8.94 5.52
N LYS A 139 -18.04 -9.25 6.51
CA LYS A 139 -17.99 -10.60 7.10
C LYS A 139 -19.34 -11.06 7.66
N SER A 140 -20.11 -10.15 8.23
CA SER A 140 -21.40 -10.49 8.87
C SER A 140 -22.57 -10.55 7.88
N THR A 141 -22.54 -9.75 6.81
CA THR A 141 -23.69 -9.60 5.89
C THR A 141 -23.45 -10.18 4.52
N LEU A 142 -22.18 -10.43 4.14
CA LEU A 142 -21.72 -10.77 2.80
C LEU A 142 -22.16 -9.75 1.73
N ASN A 143 -22.41 -8.48 2.14
CA ASN A 143 -22.82 -7.44 1.23
C ASN A 143 -21.60 -6.77 0.58
N ASP A 144 -21.44 -6.96 -0.72
CA ASP A 144 -20.32 -6.46 -1.53
C ASP A 144 -20.17 -4.94 -1.54
N ILE A 145 -21.21 -4.19 -1.13
CA ILE A 145 -21.11 -2.72 -1.01
C ILE A 145 -19.98 -2.33 -0.04
N PHE A 146 -19.83 -3.06 1.07
CA PHE A 146 -18.77 -2.81 2.03
C PHE A 146 -17.40 -3.14 1.45
N LEU A 147 -17.29 -4.26 0.74
CA LEU A 147 -16.05 -4.66 0.09
C LEU A 147 -15.60 -3.65 -0.97
N LYS A 148 -16.53 -3.17 -1.80
CA LYS A 148 -16.26 -2.12 -2.79
C LYS A 148 -15.76 -0.83 -2.15
N LYS A 149 -16.29 -0.44 -0.99
CA LYS A 149 -15.83 0.74 -0.23
C LYS A 149 -14.40 0.56 0.27
N ILE A 150 -14.06 -0.63 0.77
CA ILE A 150 -12.69 -0.94 1.24
C ILE A 150 -11.70 -0.89 0.08
N ILE A 151 -12.03 -1.54 -1.04
CA ILE A 151 -11.18 -1.56 -2.25
C ILE A 151 -10.93 -0.13 -2.74
N LYS A 152 -11.98 0.69 -2.81
CA LYS A 152 -11.86 2.09 -3.22
C LYS A 152 -10.96 2.91 -2.28
N TYR A 153 -11.11 2.72 -0.97
CA TYR A 153 -10.27 3.38 0.02
C TYR A 153 -8.80 2.97 -0.11
N ASN A 154 -8.53 1.68 -0.23
CA ASN A 154 -7.17 1.17 -0.41
C ASN A 154 -6.54 1.65 -1.72
N ARG A 155 -7.32 1.73 -2.82
CA ARG A 155 -6.87 2.34 -4.07
C ARG A 155 -6.41 3.79 -3.87
N ASP A 156 -7.20 4.58 -3.16
CA ASP A 156 -6.86 5.98 -2.86
C ASP A 156 -5.58 6.08 -2.01
N ASP A 157 -5.35 5.17 -1.06
CA ASP A 157 -4.10 5.12 -0.28
C ASP A 157 -2.89 4.79 -1.17
N CYS A 158 -3.03 3.89 -2.15
CA CYS A 158 -2.00 3.62 -3.16
C CYS A 158 -1.73 4.86 -4.04
N LEU A 159 -2.78 5.54 -4.49
CA LEU A 159 -2.66 6.78 -5.28
C LEU A 159 -2.04 7.93 -4.47
N ALA A 160 -2.37 8.04 -3.19
CA ALA A 160 -1.75 9.01 -2.28
C ALA A 160 -0.24 8.76 -2.14
N THR A 161 0.15 7.50 -1.96
CA THR A 161 1.56 7.08 -1.90
C THR A 161 2.29 7.46 -3.19
N LEU A 162 1.70 7.18 -4.34
CA LEU A 162 2.26 7.56 -5.65
C LEU A 162 2.38 9.09 -5.80
N GLN A 163 1.38 9.84 -5.36
CA GLN A 163 1.42 11.31 -5.44
C GLN A 163 2.55 11.89 -4.58
N ILE A 164 2.84 11.29 -3.42
CA ILE A 164 3.99 11.66 -2.61
C ILE A 164 5.30 11.34 -3.35
N ALA A 165 5.42 10.19 -3.98
CA ALA A 165 6.60 9.84 -4.78
C ALA A 165 6.85 10.86 -5.90
N LYS A 166 5.81 11.21 -6.67
CA LYS A 166 5.89 12.26 -7.71
C LYS A 166 6.32 13.62 -7.15
N TRP A 167 5.77 13.99 -5.98
CA TRP A 167 6.13 15.24 -5.32
C TRP A 167 7.61 15.24 -4.91
N LEU A 168 8.13 14.15 -4.36
CA LEU A 168 9.54 14.02 -3.97
C LEU A 168 10.47 14.17 -5.17
N ILE A 169 10.19 13.51 -6.30
CA ILE A 169 10.97 13.60 -7.54
C ILE A 169 11.01 15.05 -8.04
N LYS A 170 9.84 15.67 -8.16
CA LYS A 170 9.73 17.08 -8.62
C LYS A 170 10.48 18.06 -7.70
N LYS A 171 10.60 17.78 -6.41
CA LYS A 171 11.37 18.60 -5.47
C LYS A 171 12.87 18.38 -5.64
N HIS A 172 13.30 17.14 -5.88
CA HIS A 172 14.70 16.82 -6.14
C HIS A 172 15.21 17.49 -7.42
N GLU A 173 14.45 17.43 -8.50
CA GLU A 173 14.78 18.06 -9.79
C GLU A 173 14.94 19.60 -9.71
N LYS A 174 14.23 20.25 -8.78
CA LYS A 174 14.33 21.70 -8.57
C LYS A 174 15.47 22.12 -7.64
N SER A 175 16.12 21.17 -6.99
CA SER A 175 17.22 21.40 -6.04
C SER A 175 18.59 21.18 -6.68
N ASN A 176 18.61 20.63 -7.89
CA ASN A 176 19.78 20.46 -8.76
C ASN A 176 19.74 21.50 -9.89
#